data_685a9a78e02f186bc44feac7e0bb0c3f
#
_entry.id   685a9a78e02f186bc44feac7e0bb0c3f
#
_cell.length_a   1.000
_cell.length_b   1.000
_cell.length_c   1.000
_cell.angle_alpha   90.00
_cell.angle_beta   90.00
_cell.angle_gamma   90.00
#
_symmetry.space_group_name_H-M   'P 1'
#
loop_
_entity.id
_entity.type
_entity.pdbx_description
1 polymer ?
#
loop_
_entity_poly.entity_id
_entity_poly.type
_entity_poly.pdbx_seq_one_letter_code
_entity_poly.pdbx_strand_id
1 'polypeptide(L)'
;MMKKLKKKTPRFKPHTKSDWADNEIPQGLRTRKYRFFEILPGFLAYSMVGVLVLLSVLWPVAGSVYLLIIITITLVKAVGVAFRTVQGYDTVKKAERVNWHQRVADLENPHDNYEKHYSAEVKRLKLLDVAGAIHSKSEADRLNNGTFGILEHIANLKMLAATDEKDLIKPTEVYHAILLMAYNEGEDVLGPSIEAIKKSTFDCKKIIVVLGYEERGGPEMENTAKKLQAKFKKDFYEFLAVKHPDGLPNEIKGKGPNLCYAGRALKEFVMAEKIPMEKVIVTSLDSDNRMSEKYLDYVAYEFITRPNRQRLSYQPVSLFMNNIWEATAPMRVIAISNSFFNIISTMRPHTLRNFASHSQPLAALVEMDFWSKRTIVEDGHQYWRSLFHFHGDYDVVPIHVAIYQDAVMEETFLKTLKAQFIQLRRWDYGASDVAFVGVRLFSRERKKIGQMKFMPLFAKFWRLLDGHVMLAAMSPIVAFGGWVPRLMNYDSKNLLTYNLPETVGVVQFFASIGLMATIIVSLKMLPPRPPESKRISRITMILQWLMMPVIAIVYQSFCAFYSQTRLMLGLYMEKFDVTKKVVKKGNKS
;
A
#
# COMPACT_ATOMS: atom_id res chain seq x y z
N MET A 1 16.22 35.76 -15.82
CA MET A 1 16.08 34.32 -16.08
C MET A 1 14.65 33.81 -15.88
N MET A 2 13.63 34.66 -15.99
CA MET A 2 12.19 34.35 -15.77
C MET A 2 11.28 34.51 -17.01
N LYS A 3 11.83 34.49 -18.23
CA LYS A 3 11.05 34.76 -19.46
C LYS A 3 10.83 33.56 -20.39
N LYS A 4 11.11 32.30 -19.98
CA LYS A 4 10.96 31.12 -20.86
C LYS A 4 9.91 30.07 -20.44
N LEU A 5 8.96 30.40 -19.55
CA LEU A 5 7.95 29.45 -19.06
C LEU A 5 6.52 29.75 -19.53
N LYS A 6 6.33 30.42 -20.66
CA LYS A 6 5.02 30.51 -21.33
C LYS A 6 4.97 29.60 -22.56
N LYS A 7 5.08 28.28 -22.37
CA LYS A 7 4.52 27.34 -23.35
C LYS A 7 3.01 27.30 -23.09
N LYS A 8 2.24 27.83 -24.04
CA LYS A 8 0.78 27.75 -24.08
C LYS A 8 0.36 26.30 -23.99
N THR A 9 -0.18 25.89 -22.84
CA THR A 9 -0.90 24.61 -22.69
C THR A 9 -2.09 24.63 -23.66
N PRO A 10 -2.33 23.57 -24.42
CA PRO A 10 -3.50 23.50 -25.30
C PRO A 10 -4.77 23.68 -24.46
N ARG A 11 -5.63 24.63 -24.84
CA ARG A 11 -6.96 24.81 -24.23
C ARG A 11 -7.85 23.66 -24.70
N PHE A 12 -7.87 22.55 -23.96
CA PHE A 12 -8.88 21.52 -24.15
C PHE A 12 -10.22 22.02 -23.63
N LYS A 13 -11.29 21.80 -24.44
CA LYS A 13 -12.67 22.03 -23.97
C LYS A 13 -12.94 21.08 -22.80
N PRO A 14 -13.60 21.53 -21.70
CA PRO A 14 -13.96 20.64 -20.62
C PRO A 14 -14.83 19.51 -21.17
N HIS A 15 -14.51 18.27 -20.83
CA HIS A 15 -15.35 17.14 -21.16
C HIS A 15 -16.73 17.34 -20.51
N THR A 16 -17.78 17.40 -21.31
CA THR A 16 -19.18 17.51 -20.87
C THR A 16 -19.74 16.17 -20.36
N LYS A 17 -18.92 15.12 -20.29
CA LYS A 17 -19.31 13.84 -19.68
C LYS A 17 -19.39 14.00 -18.15
N SER A 18 -20.38 13.35 -17.56
CA SER A 18 -20.60 13.35 -16.12
C SER A 18 -19.36 12.89 -15.35
N ASP A 19 -19.17 13.36 -14.11
CA ASP A 19 -18.06 12.96 -13.23
C ASP A 19 -18.00 11.42 -12.99
N TRP A 20 -19.07 10.68 -13.31
CA TRP A 20 -19.20 9.23 -13.15
C TRP A 20 -18.91 8.46 -14.45
N ALA A 21 -19.07 9.09 -15.61
CA ALA A 21 -18.88 8.41 -16.90
C ALA A 21 -17.40 8.20 -17.27
N ASP A 22 -16.49 9.00 -16.71
CA ASP A 22 -15.05 8.86 -16.91
C ASP A 22 -14.40 8.36 -15.60
N ASN A 23 -14.02 7.08 -15.58
CA ASN A 23 -13.35 6.47 -14.43
C ASN A 23 -11.86 6.82 -14.36
N GLU A 24 -11.48 8.01 -14.84
CA GLU A 24 -10.13 8.52 -14.93
C GLU A 24 -10.01 9.92 -14.31
N ILE A 25 -8.78 10.29 -13.93
CA ILE A 25 -8.47 11.66 -13.54
C ILE A 25 -8.56 12.57 -14.77
N PRO A 26 -9.27 13.71 -14.68
CA PRO A 26 -9.38 14.64 -15.80
C PRO A 26 -8.01 15.13 -16.28
N GLN A 27 -7.81 15.24 -17.59
CA GLN A 27 -6.65 15.90 -18.18
C GLN A 27 -7.01 17.33 -18.63
N GLY A 28 -6.06 18.26 -18.55
CA GLY A 28 -6.27 19.65 -18.97
C GLY A 28 -7.09 20.47 -17.98
N LEU A 29 -8.12 21.19 -18.48
CA LEU A 29 -8.92 22.10 -17.66
C LEU A 29 -9.81 21.33 -16.69
N ARG A 30 -9.68 21.66 -15.40
CA ARG A 30 -10.50 21.13 -14.31
C ARG A 30 -11.77 21.96 -14.14
N THR A 31 -12.89 21.33 -13.78
CA THR A 31 -14.10 22.05 -13.35
C THR A 31 -13.83 22.82 -12.05
N ARG A 32 -14.60 23.89 -11.76
CA ARG A 32 -14.48 24.62 -10.49
C ARG A 32 -14.67 23.72 -9.27
N LYS A 33 -15.61 22.78 -9.37
CA LYS A 33 -15.87 21.81 -8.31
C LYS A 33 -14.68 20.87 -8.09
N TYR A 34 -14.05 20.38 -9.16
CA TYR A 34 -12.87 19.53 -9.06
C TYR A 34 -11.70 20.29 -8.43
N ARG A 35 -11.47 21.54 -8.89
CA ARG A 35 -10.44 22.44 -8.32
C ARG A 35 -10.64 22.73 -6.84
N PHE A 36 -11.88 22.90 -6.41
CA PHE A 36 -12.18 23.08 -4.98
C PHE A 36 -11.62 21.92 -4.13
N PHE A 37 -11.87 20.67 -4.55
CA PHE A 37 -11.39 19.48 -3.84
C PHE A 37 -9.89 19.24 -4.00
N GLU A 38 -9.25 19.68 -5.09
CA GLU A 38 -7.80 19.65 -5.24
C GLU A 38 -7.10 20.63 -4.28
N ILE A 39 -7.72 21.79 -4.02
CA ILE A 39 -7.20 22.80 -3.11
C ILE A 39 -7.41 22.39 -1.64
N LEU A 40 -8.48 21.69 -1.34
CA LEU A 40 -8.96 21.46 0.02
C LEU A 40 -7.92 20.83 0.96
N PRO A 41 -7.19 19.74 0.63
CA PRO A 41 -6.24 19.14 1.57
C PRO A 41 -5.11 20.10 1.94
N GLY A 42 -4.51 20.78 0.96
CA GLY A 42 -3.45 21.75 1.22
C GLY A 42 -3.95 22.96 2.00
N PHE A 43 -5.11 23.50 1.62
CA PHE A 43 -5.73 24.61 2.35
C PHE A 43 -5.95 24.26 3.84
N LEU A 44 -6.50 23.09 4.13
CA LEU A 44 -6.73 22.66 5.51
C LEU A 44 -5.41 22.42 6.26
N ALA A 45 -4.40 21.82 5.61
CA ALA A 45 -3.10 21.60 6.24
C ALA A 45 -2.41 22.92 6.62
N TYR A 46 -2.40 23.90 5.71
CA TYR A 46 -1.89 25.24 6.02
C TYR A 46 -2.75 25.98 7.07
N SER A 47 -4.08 25.81 7.00
CA SER A 47 -4.99 26.40 7.97
C SER A 47 -4.77 25.87 9.38
N MET A 48 -4.47 24.57 9.55
CA MET A 48 -4.16 24.02 10.88
C MET A 48 -2.98 24.74 11.54
N VAL A 49 -1.91 24.98 10.79
CA VAL A 49 -0.74 25.72 11.28
C VAL A 49 -1.06 27.20 11.45
N GLY A 50 -1.74 27.80 10.46
CA GLY A 50 -2.10 29.21 10.49
C GLY A 50 -3.05 29.57 11.64
N VAL A 51 -4.03 28.70 11.94
CA VAL A 51 -4.96 28.90 13.06
C VAL A 51 -4.22 28.83 14.41
N LEU A 52 -3.24 27.92 14.56
CA LEU A 52 -2.42 27.89 15.76
C LEU A 52 -1.70 29.24 15.99
N VAL A 53 -1.05 29.75 14.93
CA VAL A 53 -0.36 31.07 15.01
C VAL A 53 -1.34 32.19 15.27
N LEU A 54 -2.44 32.26 14.52
CA LEU A 54 -3.45 33.32 14.66
C LEU A 54 -4.06 33.36 16.06
N LEU A 55 -4.49 32.22 16.58
CA LEU A 55 -5.04 32.13 17.94
C LEU A 55 -3.98 32.45 18.98
N SER A 56 -2.73 32.06 18.77
CA SER A 56 -1.64 32.38 19.69
C SER A 56 -1.38 33.89 19.78
N VAL A 57 -1.57 34.64 18.69
CA VAL A 57 -1.42 36.11 18.67
C VAL A 57 -2.64 36.81 19.27
N LEU A 58 -3.85 36.42 18.83
CA LEU A 58 -5.08 37.13 19.20
C LEU A 58 -5.62 36.71 20.58
N TRP A 59 -5.46 35.43 20.92
CA TRP A 59 -6.01 34.87 22.14
C TRP A 59 -5.13 33.69 22.63
N PRO A 60 -4.04 33.96 23.37
CA PRO A 60 -3.01 32.97 23.75
C PRO A 60 -3.56 31.70 24.41
N VAL A 61 -4.58 31.87 25.26
CA VAL A 61 -5.24 30.73 25.94
C VAL A 61 -5.92 29.81 24.92
N ALA A 62 -6.64 30.39 23.96
CA ALA A 62 -7.30 29.60 22.92
C ALA A 62 -6.29 28.89 22.02
N GLY A 63 -5.16 29.54 21.67
CA GLY A 63 -4.04 28.93 20.96
C GLY A 63 -3.45 27.75 21.73
N SER A 64 -3.27 27.89 23.03
CA SER A 64 -2.78 26.82 23.91
C SER A 64 -3.77 25.64 24.00
N VAL A 65 -5.06 25.91 24.19
CA VAL A 65 -6.11 24.89 24.22
C VAL A 65 -6.21 24.14 22.87
N TYR A 66 -6.19 24.88 21.75
CA TYR A 66 -6.18 24.31 20.41
C TYR A 66 -5.01 23.33 20.22
N LEU A 67 -3.80 23.73 20.62
CA LEU A 67 -2.64 22.86 20.55
C LEU A 67 -2.79 21.61 21.43
N LEU A 68 -3.25 21.76 22.66
CA LEU A 68 -3.46 20.63 23.57
C LEU A 68 -4.46 19.61 23.02
N ILE A 69 -5.53 20.06 22.37
CA ILE A 69 -6.47 19.18 21.66
C ILE A 69 -5.76 18.39 20.57
N ILE A 70 -4.99 19.05 19.71
CA ILE A 70 -4.25 18.41 18.62
C ILE A 70 -3.27 17.37 19.17
N ILE A 71 -2.48 17.73 20.18
CA ILE A 71 -1.48 16.83 20.77
C ILE A 71 -2.14 15.62 21.44
N THR A 72 -3.27 15.83 22.12
CA THR A 72 -4.04 14.72 22.72
C THR A 72 -4.55 13.75 21.66
N ILE A 73 -5.11 14.26 20.55
CA ILE A 73 -5.53 13.42 19.41
C ILE A 73 -4.33 12.64 18.85
N THR A 74 -3.17 13.29 18.76
CA THR A 74 -1.93 12.65 18.26
C THR A 74 -1.46 11.55 19.19
N LEU A 75 -1.49 11.78 20.51
CA LEU A 75 -1.13 10.75 21.50
C LEU A 75 -2.03 9.52 21.37
N VAL A 76 -3.34 9.71 21.30
CA VAL A 76 -4.30 8.61 21.12
C VAL A 76 -4.02 7.83 19.82
N LYS A 77 -3.74 8.55 18.73
CA LYS A 77 -3.35 7.90 17.45
C LYS A 77 -2.02 7.14 17.60
N ALA A 78 -1.01 7.70 18.28
CA ALA A 78 0.30 7.06 18.48
C ALA A 78 0.20 5.77 19.30
N VAL A 79 -0.57 5.76 20.39
CA VAL A 79 -0.85 4.55 21.18
C VAL A 79 -1.54 3.48 20.32
N GLY A 80 -2.52 3.88 19.53
CA GLY A 80 -3.21 2.98 18.60
C GLY A 80 -2.28 2.41 17.52
N VAL A 81 -1.31 3.17 17.03
CA VAL A 81 -0.28 2.73 16.09
C VAL A 81 0.63 1.68 16.74
N ALA A 82 1.15 1.95 17.95
CA ALA A 82 2.03 1.03 18.67
C ALA A 82 1.34 -0.32 18.93
N PHE A 83 0.11 -0.30 19.43
CA PHE A 83 -0.66 -1.52 19.68
C PHE A 83 -0.86 -2.35 18.40
N ARG A 84 -1.28 -1.70 17.30
CA ARG A 84 -1.51 -2.40 16.03
C ARG A 84 -0.23 -2.88 15.37
N THR A 85 0.90 -2.22 15.60
CA THR A 85 2.20 -2.70 15.11
C THR A 85 2.54 -4.04 15.73
N VAL A 86 2.36 -4.19 17.06
CA VAL A 86 2.61 -5.45 17.77
C VAL A 86 1.64 -6.54 17.33
N GLN A 87 0.33 -6.21 17.31
CA GLN A 87 -0.71 -7.13 16.87
C GLN A 87 -0.51 -7.58 15.43
N GLY A 88 -0.20 -6.63 14.53
CA GLY A 88 -0.01 -6.93 13.11
C GLY A 88 1.23 -7.76 12.84
N TYR A 89 2.33 -7.52 13.57
CA TYR A 89 3.50 -8.37 13.50
C TYR A 89 3.20 -9.82 13.91
N ASP A 90 2.46 -10.01 15.02
CA ASP A 90 2.03 -11.34 15.46
C ASP A 90 1.13 -12.01 14.41
N THR A 91 0.21 -11.25 13.81
CA THR A 91 -0.68 -11.75 12.75
C THR A 91 0.10 -12.21 11.52
N VAL A 92 1.08 -11.43 11.05
CA VAL A 92 1.96 -11.81 9.94
C VAL A 92 2.72 -13.10 10.28
N LYS A 93 3.28 -13.20 11.49
CA LYS A 93 3.99 -14.41 11.93
C LYS A 93 3.08 -15.64 12.02
N LYS A 94 1.83 -15.48 12.41
CA LYS A 94 0.86 -16.57 12.40
C LYS A 94 0.53 -17.01 10.97
N ALA A 95 0.28 -16.06 10.07
CA ALA A 95 0.01 -16.36 8.66
C ALA A 95 1.18 -17.08 7.96
N GLU A 96 2.43 -16.68 8.27
CA GLU A 96 3.64 -17.34 7.74
C GLU A 96 3.79 -18.80 8.21
N ARG A 97 3.21 -19.19 9.35
CA ARG A 97 3.25 -20.57 9.87
C ARG A 97 2.23 -21.49 9.21
N VAL A 98 1.20 -20.94 8.60
CA VAL A 98 0.16 -21.74 7.92
C VAL A 98 0.74 -22.43 6.69
N ASN A 99 0.36 -23.67 6.49
CA ASN A 99 0.61 -24.37 5.22
C ASN A 99 -0.50 -24.04 4.22
N TRP A 100 -0.35 -22.88 3.54
CA TRP A 100 -1.35 -22.41 2.57
C TRP A 100 -1.47 -23.34 1.39
N HIS A 101 -0.38 -23.96 0.95
CA HIS A 101 -0.40 -24.93 -0.15
C HIS A 101 -1.33 -26.11 0.18
N GLN A 102 -1.21 -26.68 1.38
CA GLN A 102 -2.11 -27.75 1.81
C GLN A 102 -3.56 -27.28 1.91
N ARG A 103 -3.79 -26.07 2.45
CA ARG A 103 -5.15 -25.51 2.52
C ARG A 103 -5.78 -25.30 1.16
N VAL A 104 -5.00 -24.90 0.15
CA VAL A 104 -5.48 -24.80 -1.23
C VAL A 104 -5.76 -26.20 -1.78
N ALA A 105 -4.87 -27.16 -1.59
CA ALA A 105 -5.07 -28.53 -2.03
C ALA A 105 -6.35 -29.17 -1.43
N ASP A 106 -6.66 -28.84 -0.17
CA ASP A 106 -7.87 -29.34 0.48
C ASP A 106 -9.17 -28.82 -0.18
N LEU A 107 -9.13 -27.67 -0.88
CA LEU A 107 -10.28 -27.12 -1.60
C LEU A 107 -10.61 -27.86 -2.91
N GLU A 108 -9.75 -28.77 -3.39
CA GLU A 108 -10.03 -29.57 -4.59
C GLU A 108 -11.21 -30.55 -4.35
N ASN A 109 -11.30 -31.13 -3.14
CA ASN A 109 -12.39 -31.99 -2.70
C ASN A 109 -12.96 -31.51 -1.36
N PRO A 110 -13.73 -30.44 -1.35
CA PRO A 110 -14.14 -29.76 -0.11
C PRO A 110 -15.03 -30.65 0.79
N HIS A 111 -15.86 -31.53 0.22
CA HIS A 111 -16.72 -32.43 0.99
C HIS A 111 -15.88 -33.42 1.82
N ASP A 112 -14.99 -34.17 1.18
CA ASP A 112 -14.20 -35.21 1.83
C ASP A 112 -13.22 -34.60 2.85
N ASN A 113 -12.61 -33.47 2.50
CA ASN A 113 -11.69 -32.76 3.37
C ASN A 113 -12.41 -32.09 4.55
N TYR A 114 -13.65 -31.63 4.38
CA TYR A 114 -14.47 -31.16 5.51
C TYR A 114 -14.67 -32.28 6.54
N GLU A 115 -15.15 -33.46 6.11
CA GLU A 115 -15.40 -34.58 7.01
C GLU A 115 -14.14 -35.02 7.74
N LYS A 116 -13.02 -35.11 7.01
CA LYS A 116 -11.69 -35.47 7.54
C LYS A 116 -11.24 -34.48 8.62
N HIS A 117 -11.20 -33.20 8.31
CA HIS A 117 -10.71 -32.17 9.24
C HIS A 117 -11.67 -31.98 10.42
N TYR A 118 -12.99 -32.01 10.19
CA TYR A 118 -13.98 -31.89 11.24
C TYR A 118 -13.87 -33.06 12.24
N SER A 119 -13.82 -34.29 11.76
CA SER A 119 -13.69 -35.48 12.61
C SER A 119 -12.39 -35.47 13.42
N ALA A 120 -11.28 -35.07 12.78
CA ALA A 120 -9.97 -34.96 13.45
C ALA A 120 -10.00 -33.89 14.56
N GLU A 121 -10.63 -32.75 14.30
CA GLU A 121 -10.72 -31.65 15.27
C GLU A 121 -11.64 -31.97 16.43
N VAL A 122 -12.78 -32.63 16.18
CA VAL A 122 -13.68 -33.12 17.24
C VAL A 122 -12.93 -34.10 18.15
N LYS A 123 -12.17 -35.04 17.58
CA LYS A 123 -11.36 -35.99 18.35
C LYS A 123 -10.29 -35.25 19.18
N ARG A 124 -9.61 -34.28 18.59
CA ARG A 124 -8.59 -33.45 19.27
C ARG A 124 -9.18 -32.69 20.45
N LEU A 125 -10.32 -32.01 20.26
CA LEU A 125 -11.00 -31.23 21.31
C LEU A 125 -11.49 -32.12 22.45
N LYS A 126 -12.06 -33.31 22.15
CA LYS A 126 -12.45 -34.28 23.17
C LYS A 126 -11.26 -34.77 24.02
N LEU A 127 -10.11 -35.01 23.39
CA LEU A 127 -8.89 -35.41 24.11
C LEU A 127 -8.38 -34.29 25.02
N LEU A 128 -8.45 -33.03 24.58
CA LEU A 128 -8.04 -31.87 25.36
C LEU A 128 -8.98 -31.61 26.53
N ASP A 129 -10.29 -31.81 26.33
CA ASP A 129 -11.31 -31.67 27.38
C ASP A 129 -11.11 -32.73 28.47
N VAL A 130 -10.91 -34.00 28.08
CA VAL A 130 -10.58 -35.10 29.00
C VAL A 130 -9.28 -34.84 29.78
N ALA A 131 -8.30 -34.19 29.15
CA ALA A 131 -7.05 -33.80 29.81
C ALA A 131 -7.18 -32.55 30.72
N GLY A 132 -8.37 -31.96 30.82
CA GLY A 132 -8.59 -30.73 31.59
C GLY A 132 -7.87 -29.52 31.03
N ALA A 133 -7.52 -29.52 29.75
CA ALA A 133 -6.77 -28.45 29.10
C ALA A 133 -7.65 -27.30 28.63
N ILE A 134 -8.98 -27.45 28.62
CA ILE A 134 -9.95 -26.44 28.19
C ILE A 134 -10.81 -26.03 29.38
N HIS A 135 -10.47 -24.90 30.01
CA HIS A 135 -11.24 -24.34 31.12
C HIS A 135 -12.11 -23.15 30.68
N SER A 136 -11.89 -22.61 29.48
CA SER A 136 -12.63 -21.46 28.96
C SER A 136 -12.65 -21.39 27.45
N LYS A 137 -13.63 -20.64 26.87
CA LYS A 137 -13.66 -20.34 25.45
C LYS A 137 -12.37 -19.66 24.97
N SER A 138 -11.78 -18.80 25.80
CA SER A 138 -10.50 -18.12 25.51
C SER A 138 -9.34 -19.10 25.36
N GLU A 139 -9.31 -20.20 26.09
CA GLU A 139 -8.29 -21.24 25.97
C GLU A 139 -8.52 -22.10 24.74
N ALA A 140 -9.76 -22.44 24.43
CA ALA A 140 -10.13 -23.11 23.18
C ALA A 140 -9.68 -22.29 21.96
N ASP A 141 -9.88 -20.96 21.96
CA ASP A 141 -9.43 -20.06 20.89
C ASP A 141 -7.89 -19.99 20.79
N ARG A 142 -7.17 -20.01 21.90
CA ARG A 142 -5.70 -20.09 21.91
C ARG A 142 -5.18 -21.41 21.34
N LEU A 143 -5.77 -22.52 21.75
CA LEU A 143 -5.40 -23.85 21.26
C LEU A 143 -5.71 -24.01 19.77
N ASN A 144 -6.67 -23.24 19.26
CA ASN A 144 -7.05 -23.23 17.84
C ASN A 144 -6.26 -22.23 16.96
N ASN A 145 -5.18 -21.62 17.46
CA ASN A 145 -4.37 -20.62 16.76
C ASN A 145 -5.09 -19.30 16.39
N GLY A 146 -6.30 -19.05 16.86
CA GLY A 146 -7.04 -17.80 16.57
C GLY A 146 -7.28 -17.58 15.07
N THR A 147 -6.94 -16.39 14.56
CA THR A 147 -7.27 -15.87 13.21
C THR A 147 -6.92 -16.80 12.05
N PHE A 148 -6.04 -17.71 12.10
CA PHE A 148 -5.72 -18.64 11.01
C PHE A 148 -5.88 -20.09 11.48
N GLY A 149 -6.81 -20.32 12.40
CA GLY A 149 -7.06 -21.61 12.99
C GLY A 149 -7.70 -22.61 12.03
N ILE A 150 -7.66 -23.88 12.44
CA ILE A 150 -8.26 -24.96 11.65
C ILE A 150 -9.80 -24.84 11.56
N LEU A 151 -10.45 -24.21 12.55
CA LEU A 151 -11.90 -24.05 12.54
C LEU A 151 -12.38 -23.11 11.43
N GLU A 152 -11.61 -22.05 11.11
CA GLU A 152 -11.91 -21.19 9.96
C GLU A 152 -11.81 -21.97 8.65
N HIS A 153 -10.78 -22.79 8.51
CA HIS A 153 -10.60 -23.65 7.35
C HIS A 153 -11.74 -24.68 7.21
N ILE A 154 -12.14 -25.34 8.31
CA ILE A 154 -13.28 -26.26 8.33
C ILE A 154 -14.57 -25.55 7.93
N ALA A 155 -14.80 -24.33 8.42
CA ALA A 155 -15.98 -23.54 8.05
C ALA A 155 -16.00 -23.20 6.54
N ASN A 156 -14.85 -22.86 5.95
CA ASN A 156 -14.72 -22.61 4.53
C ASN A 156 -14.96 -23.88 3.71
N LEU A 157 -14.39 -25.03 4.12
CA LEU A 157 -14.65 -26.33 3.48
C LEU A 157 -16.13 -26.69 3.53
N LYS A 158 -16.80 -26.50 4.67
CA LYS A 158 -18.25 -26.72 4.82
C LYS A 158 -19.07 -25.87 3.86
N MET A 159 -18.71 -24.59 3.74
CA MET A 159 -19.38 -23.67 2.83
C MET A 159 -19.22 -24.13 1.37
N LEU A 160 -18.00 -24.49 0.97
CA LEU A 160 -17.73 -24.98 -0.39
C LEU A 160 -18.40 -26.33 -0.67
N ALA A 161 -18.42 -27.26 0.29
CA ALA A 161 -19.10 -28.53 0.17
C ALA A 161 -20.63 -28.39 -0.03
N ALA A 162 -21.21 -27.26 0.42
CA ALA A 162 -22.62 -26.92 0.22
C ALA A 162 -22.89 -26.10 -1.06
N THR A 163 -21.84 -25.74 -1.80
CA THR A 163 -21.94 -24.95 -3.04
C THR A 163 -22.20 -25.88 -4.22
N ASP A 164 -23.08 -25.45 -5.14
CA ASP A 164 -23.32 -26.20 -6.40
C ASP A 164 -22.00 -26.39 -7.18
N GLU A 165 -21.78 -27.58 -7.75
CA GLU A 165 -20.54 -27.91 -8.45
C GLU A 165 -20.21 -26.95 -9.61
N LYS A 166 -21.23 -26.43 -10.31
CA LYS A 166 -21.10 -25.45 -11.39
C LYS A 166 -20.56 -24.08 -10.94
N ASP A 167 -20.77 -23.71 -9.66
CA ASP A 167 -20.35 -22.44 -9.07
C ASP A 167 -19.04 -22.57 -8.27
N LEU A 168 -18.57 -23.82 -8.11
CA LEU A 168 -17.33 -24.16 -7.44
C LEU A 168 -16.15 -23.90 -8.37
N ILE A 169 -15.14 -23.17 -7.89
CA ILE A 169 -13.85 -23.04 -8.56
C ILE A 169 -12.86 -23.98 -7.86
N LYS A 170 -12.31 -24.93 -8.63
CA LYS A 170 -11.28 -25.84 -8.12
C LYS A 170 -9.90 -25.18 -8.19
N PRO A 171 -8.99 -25.46 -7.24
CA PRO A 171 -7.61 -24.96 -7.26
C PRO A 171 -6.88 -25.21 -8.58
N THR A 172 -7.09 -26.36 -9.18
CA THR A 172 -6.49 -26.76 -10.47
C THR A 172 -6.95 -25.92 -11.66
N GLU A 173 -8.01 -25.13 -11.51
CA GLU A 173 -8.55 -24.25 -12.54
C GLU A 173 -8.06 -22.80 -12.41
N VAL A 174 -7.45 -22.45 -11.26
CA VAL A 174 -6.99 -21.07 -10.98
C VAL A 174 -5.63 -20.83 -11.62
N TYR A 175 -5.50 -19.69 -12.28
CA TYR A 175 -4.25 -19.18 -12.82
C TYR A 175 -3.83 -17.89 -12.11
N HIS A 176 -2.55 -17.73 -11.88
CA HIS A 176 -1.96 -16.45 -11.47
C HIS A 176 -1.25 -15.80 -12.65
N ALA A 177 -1.53 -14.53 -12.90
CA ALA A 177 -0.80 -13.71 -13.85
C ALA A 177 -0.03 -12.63 -13.10
N ILE A 178 1.29 -12.60 -13.25
CA ILE A 178 2.17 -11.66 -12.56
C ILE A 178 2.64 -10.61 -13.55
N LEU A 179 2.17 -9.37 -13.39
CA LEU A 179 2.59 -8.22 -14.16
C LEU A 179 3.80 -7.57 -13.48
N LEU A 180 5.01 -7.84 -13.97
CA LEU A 180 6.25 -7.26 -13.49
C LEU A 180 6.63 -6.08 -14.38
N MET A 181 6.60 -4.85 -13.83
CA MET A 181 6.83 -3.64 -14.59
C MET A 181 8.26 -3.16 -14.50
N ALA A 182 8.86 -2.88 -15.67
CA ALA A 182 10.22 -2.40 -15.80
C ALA A 182 10.32 -1.16 -16.70
N TYR A 183 11.31 -0.32 -16.46
CA TYR A 183 11.64 0.84 -17.29
C TYR A 183 13.07 0.76 -17.81
N ASN A 184 14.06 0.69 -16.93
CA ASN A 184 15.50 0.64 -17.25
C ASN A 184 16.29 -0.23 -16.25
N GLU A 185 15.57 -1.12 -15.55
CA GLU A 185 16.20 -2.03 -14.59
C GLU A 185 16.90 -3.18 -15.30
N GLY A 186 18.07 -3.54 -14.77
CA GLY A 186 18.89 -4.63 -15.27
C GLY A 186 18.43 -6.01 -14.78
N GLU A 187 19.12 -7.05 -15.28
CA GLU A 187 18.90 -8.45 -14.86
C GLU A 187 19.17 -8.64 -13.35
N ASP A 188 20.06 -7.85 -12.77
CA ASP A 188 20.43 -7.86 -11.35
C ASP A 188 19.27 -7.40 -10.42
N VAL A 189 18.33 -6.62 -10.92
CA VAL A 189 17.12 -6.20 -10.22
C VAL A 189 15.95 -7.13 -10.51
N LEU A 190 15.68 -7.39 -11.81
CA LEU A 190 14.53 -8.17 -12.25
C LEU A 190 14.69 -9.67 -11.99
N GLY A 191 15.90 -10.21 -12.13
CA GLY A 191 16.17 -11.63 -11.93
C GLY A 191 15.75 -12.15 -10.56
N PRO A 192 16.18 -11.53 -9.46
CA PRO A 192 15.76 -11.93 -8.11
C PRO A 192 14.25 -11.89 -7.89
N SER A 193 13.52 -10.96 -8.52
CA SER A 193 12.06 -10.88 -8.44
C SER A 193 11.40 -12.05 -9.17
N ILE A 194 11.88 -12.43 -10.36
CA ILE A 194 11.39 -13.59 -11.11
C ILE A 194 11.74 -14.90 -10.39
N GLU A 195 12.95 -15.01 -9.83
CA GLU A 195 13.35 -16.17 -9.01
C GLU A 195 12.44 -16.33 -7.76
N ALA A 196 11.99 -15.21 -7.15
CA ALA A 196 11.05 -15.28 -6.05
C ALA A 196 9.67 -15.80 -6.49
N ILE A 197 9.21 -15.45 -7.70
CA ILE A 197 7.98 -16.01 -8.29
C ILE A 197 8.15 -17.52 -8.49
N LYS A 198 9.28 -17.96 -9.06
CA LYS A 198 9.59 -19.36 -9.29
C LYS A 198 9.65 -20.22 -8.02
N LYS A 199 10.01 -19.61 -6.89
CA LYS A 199 10.04 -20.27 -5.56
C LYS A 199 8.67 -20.39 -4.91
N SER A 200 7.60 -19.90 -5.54
CA SER A 200 6.25 -20.05 -5.01
C SER A 200 5.91 -21.54 -4.78
N THR A 201 5.19 -21.81 -3.69
CA THR A 201 4.61 -23.14 -3.43
C THR A 201 3.42 -23.46 -4.34
N PHE A 202 2.84 -22.46 -4.98
CA PHE A 202 1.81 -22.62 -6.00
C PHE A 202 2.41 -23.22 -7.30
N ASP A 203 1.63 -24.03 -8.01
CA ASP A 203 2.10 -24.68 -9.24
C ASP A 203 2.55 -23.66 -10.29
N CYS A 204 3.85 -23.62 -10.58
CA CYS A 204 4.43 -22.73 -11.58
C CYS A 204 3.83 -22.93 -12.99
N LYS A 205 3.27 -24.12 -13.30
CA LYS A 205 2.56 -24.38 -14.57
C LYS A 205 1.16 -23.77 -14.62
N LYS A 206 0.76 -23.06 -13.58
CA LYS A 206 -0.43 -22.22 -13.51
C LYS A 206 -0.09 -20.75 -13.34
N ILE A 207 1.19 -20.36 -13.50
CA ILE A 207 1.66 -18.98 -13.40
C ILE A 207 2.01 -18.45 -14.78
N ILE A 208 1.43 -17.31 -15.15
CA ILE A 208 1.75 -16.53 -16.35
C ILE A 208 2.56 -15.31 -15.90
N VAL A 209 3.78 -15.17 -16.34
CA VAL A 209 4.60 -13.98 -16.07
C VAL A 209 4.54 -13.05 -17.26
N VAL A 210 4.22 -11.78 -17.01
CA VAL A 210 4.21 -10.72 -18.03
C VAL A 210 5.21 -9.64 -17.62
N LEU A 211 6.37 -9.63 -18.26
CA LEU A 211 7.35 -8.56 -18.10
C LEU A 211 6.97 -7.40 -19.05
N GLY A 212 6.29 -6.40 -18.49
CA GLY A 212 5.97 -5.16 -19.20
C GLY A 212 7.13 -4.18 -19.11
N TYR A 213 7.73 -3.81 -20.24
CA TYR A 213 8.84 -2.86 -20.26
C TYR A 213 8.57 -1.71 -21.22
N GLU A 214 9.04 -0.53 -20.83
CA GLU A 214 8.81 0.68 -21.62
C GLU A 214 9.84 0.84 -22.73
N GLU A 215 9.42 1.23 -23.95
CA GLU A 215 10.30 1.52 -25.08
C GLU A 215 11.35 2.58 -24.73
N ARG A 216 11.02 3.52 -23.85
CA ARG A 216 11.94 4.55 -23.33
C ARG A 216 13.16 4.00 -22.60
N GLY A 217 13.12 2.73 -22.16
CA GLY A 217 14.27 2.03 -21.55
C GLY A 217 15.36 1.68 -22.55
N GLY A 218 15.06 1.83 -23.85
CA GLY A 218 16.02 1.65 -24.93
C GLY A 218 16.41 0.19 -25.21
N PRO A 219 17.41 -0.01 -26.08
CA PRO A 219 17.82 -1.35 -26.52
C PRO A 219 18.34 -2.25 -25.40
N GLU A 220 18.94 -1.68 -24.36
CA GLU A 220 19.45 -2.43 -23.21
C GLU A 220 18.32 -3.11 -22.45
N MET A 221 17.21 -2.39 -22.21
CA MET A 221 16.03 -2.94 -21.56
C MET A 221 15.39 -4.04 -22.42
N GLU A 222 15.29 -3.85 -23.73
CA GLU A 222 14.78 -4.86 -24.66
C GLU A 222 15.64 -6.13 -24.64
N ASN A 223 16.96 -5.99 -24.64
CA ASN A 223 17.89 -7.12 -24.53
C ASN A 223 17.75 -7.84 -23.18
N THR A 224 17.62 -7.09 -22.09
CA THR A 224 17.37 -7.65 -20.76
C THR A 224 16.05 -8.46 -20.74
N ALA A 225 14.98 -7.91 -21.29
CA ALA A 225 13.68 -8.60 -21.36
C ALA A 225 13.76 -9.90 -22.17
N LYS A 226 14.43 -9.89 -23.34
CA LYS A 226 14.64 -11.10 -24.16
C LYS A 226 15.47 -12.15 -23.46
N LYS A 227 16.54 -11.75 -22.75
CA LYS A 227 17.38 -12.68 -21.96
C LYS A 227 16.58 -13.34 -20.83
N LEU A 228 15.82 -12.54 -20.07
CA LEU A 228 15.00 -13.04 -18.98
C LEU A 228 13.90 -13.98 -19.49
N GLN A 229 13.24 -13.62 -20.60
CA GLN A 229 12.26 -14.50 -21.24
C GLN A 229 12.89 -15.84 -21.65
N ALA A 230 14.02 -15.83 -22.34
CA ALA A 230 14.72 -17.04 -22.75
C ALA A 230 15.13 -17.93 -21.56
N LYS A 231 15.55 -17.29 -20.45
CA LYS A 231 15.99 -17.97 -19.23
C LYS A 231 14.84 -18.65 -18.49
N PHE A 232 13.68 -17.98 -18.35
CA PHE A 232 12.61 -18.41 -17.48
C PHE A 232 11.37 -18.96 -18.18
N LYS A 233 11.28 -18.93 -19.52
CA LYS A 233 10.10 -19.36 -20.26
C LYS A 233 9.65 -20.79 -19.92
N LYS A 234 10.59 -21.70 -19.67
CA LYS A 234 10.29 -23.10 -19.36
C LYS A 234 9.82 -23.33 -17.92
N ASP A 235 10.00 -22.38 -17.04
CA ASP A 235 9.67 -22.52 -15.62
C ASP A 235 8.17 -22.29 -15.34
N PHE A 236 7.51 -21.45 -16.13
CA PHE A 236 6.13 -21.02 -15.94
C PHE A 236 5.16 -21.63 -16.96
N TYR A 237 3.87 -21.35 -16.86
CA TYR A 237 2.90 -21.65 -17.91
C TYR A 237 3.27 -20.90 -19.19
N GLU A 238 3.46 -19.59 -19.09
CA GLU A 238 4.03 -18.74 -20.14
C GLU A 238 4.80 -17.56 -19.54
N PHE A 239 5.79 -17.06 -20.28
CA PHE A 239 6.53 -15.85 -19.98
C PHE A 239 6.43 -14.88 -21.17
N LEU A 240 5.63 -13.84 -21.02
CA LEU A 240 5.44 -12.81 -22.03
C LEU A 240 6.36 -11.61 -21.76
N ALA A 241 7.11 -11.19 -22.77
CA ALA A 241 7.85 -9.91 -22.74
C ALA A 241 7.09 -8.89 -23.61
N VAL A 242 6.49 -7.88 -22.97
CA VAL A 242 5.59 -6.93 -23.60
C VAL A 242 6.22 -5.55 -23.63
N LYS A 243 6.51 -5.03 -24.83
CA LYS A 243 7.08 -3.70 -25.03
C LYS A 243 5.96 -2.65 -25.12
N HIS A 244 5.93 -1.71 -24.18
CA HIS A 244 5.00 -0.59 -24.18
C HIS A 244 5.59 0.57 -24.99
N PRO A 245 4.95 1.00 -26.11
CA PRO A 245 5.42 2.09 -26.97
C PRO A 245 5.42 3.44 -26.24
N ASP A 246 6.40 4.32 -26.57
CA ASP A 246 6.40 5.71 -26.06
C ASP A 246 5.44 6.60 -26.84
N GLY A 247 4.81 7.54 -26.17
CA GLY A 247 4.02 8.60 -26.78
C GLY A 247 2.59 8.24 -27.16
N LEU A 248 2.02 7.17 -26.60
CA LEU A 248 0.61 6.86 -26.80
C LEU A 248 -0.29 8.00 -26.27
N PRO A 249 -1.41 8.31 -26.97
CA PRO A 249 -2.27 9.43 -26.62
C PRO A 249 -3.02 9.18 -25.29
N ASN A 250 -3.23 10.26 -24.52
CA ASN A 250 -3.95 10.27 -23.25
C ASN A 250 -3.30 9.44 -22.14
N GLU A 251 -2.00 9.23 -22.21
CA GLU A 251 -1.21 8.53 -21.21
C GLU A 251 -0.11 9.45 -20.64
N ILE A 252 0.14 9.34 -19.34
CA ILE A 252 1.33 9.92 -18.73
C ILE A 252 2.50 8.95 -18.86
N LYS A 253 3.73 9.44 -18.70
CA LYS A 253 4.91 8.56 -18.66
C LYS A 253 5.01 7.93 -17.27
N GLY A 254 4.76 6.61 -17.16
CA GLY A 254 4.80 5.93 -15.86
C GLY A 254 4.27 4.50 -15.85
N LYS A 255 4.25 3.91 -14.66
CA LYS A 255 3.88 2.51 -14.43
C LYS A 255 2.43 2.18 -14.83
N GLY A 256 1.47 3.08 -14.57
CA GLY A 256 0.06 2.83 -14.86
C GLY A 256 -0.23 2.50 -16.33
N PRO A 257 0.22 3.33 -17.31
CA PRO A 257 0.09 3.00 -18.74
C PRO A 257 0.76 1.67 -19.12
N ASN A 258 1.95 1.39 -18.58
CA ASN A 258 2.66 0.14 -18.83
C ASN A 258 1.86 -1.08 -18.30
N LEU A 259 1.27 -0.97 -17.10
CA LEU A 259 0.35 -2.00 -16.55
C LEU A 259 -0.87 -2.22 -17.45
N CYS A 260 -1.48 -1.15 -17.98
CA CYS A 260 -2.61 -1.26 -18.89
C CYS A 260 -2.24 -1.99 -20.17
N TYR A 261 -1.11 -1.63 -20.76
CA TYR A 261 -0.65 -2.22 -22.01
C TYR A 261 -0.31 -3.71 -21.83
N ALA A 262 0.43 -4.05 -20.77
CA ALA A 262 0.75 -5.42 -20.40
C ALA A 262 -0.52 -6.24 -20.04
N GLY A 263 -1.49 -5.62 -19.36
CA GLY A 263 -2.77 -6.23 -19.02
C GLY A 263 -3.61 -6.57 -20.26
N ARG A 264 -3.59 -5.71 -21.29
CA ARG A 264 -4.27 -6.00 -22.56
C ARG A 264 -3.62 -7.15 -23.30
N ALA A 265 -2.29 -7.21 -23.37
CA ALA A 265 -1.56 -8.33 -23.93
C ALA A 265 -1.86 -9.64 -23.17
N LEU A 266 -1.94 -9.59 -21.85
CA LEU A 266 -2.37 -10.72 -21.03
C LEU A 266 -3.80 -11.17 -21.37
N LYS A 267 -4.74 -10.23 -21.51
CA LYS A 267 -6.11 -10.53 -21.92
C LYS A 267 -6.16 -11.27 -23.25
N GLU A 268 -5.45 -10.77 -24.27
CA GLU A 268 -5.38 -11.40 -25.59
C GLU A 268 -4.80 -12.80 -25.52
N PHE A 269 -3.74 -13.02 -24.73
CA PHE A 269 -3.15 -14.34 -24.50
C PHE A 269 -4.15 -15.29 -23.83
N VAL A 270 -4.77 -14.88 -22.74
CA VAL A 270 -5.73 -15.70 -21.97
C VAL A 270 -6.92 -16.10 -22.84
N MET A 271 -7.40 -15.20 -23.73
CA MET A 271 -8.47 -15.50 -24.69
C MET A 271 -8.01 -16.50 -25.75
N ALA A 272 -6.79 -16.38 -26.26
CA ALA A 272 -6.23 -17.30 -27.25
C ALA A 272 -6.06 -18.72 -26.69
N GLU A 273 -5.63 -18.83 -25.44
CA GLU A 273 -5.51 -20.10 -24.70
C GLU A 273 -6.86 -20.64 -24.19
N LYS A 274 -7.96 -19.92 -24.39
CA LYS A 274 -9.32 -20.27 -23.92
C LYS A 274 -9.41 -20.46 -22.40
N ILE A 275 -8.58 -19.75 -21.64
CA ILE A 275 -8.63 -19.74 -20.17
C ILE A 275 -9.76 -18.79 -19.75
N PRO A 276 -10.72 -19.22 -18.89
CA PRO A 276 -11.77 -18.32 -18.38
C PRO A 276 -11.16 -17.18 -17.56
N MET A 277 -11.43 -15.93 -17.94
CA MET A 277 -10.88 -14.73 -17.27
C MET A 277 -11.27 -14.65 -15.79
N GLU A 278 -12.42 -15.20 -15.44
CA GLU A 278 -12.95 -15.28 -14.07
C GLU A 278 -12.11 -16.18 -13.15
N LYS A 279 -11.25 -17.03 -13.73
CA LYS A 279 -10.35 -17.96 -13.02
C LYS A 279 -8.90 -17.46 -13.00
N VAL A 280 -8.63 -16.24 -13.51
CA VAL A 280 -7.28 -15.65 -13.54
C VAL A 280 -7.17 -14.52 -12.52
N ILE A 281 -6.18 -14.60 -11.65
CA ILE A 281 -5.85 -13.58 -10.65
C ILE A 281 -4.60 -12.85 -11.10
N VAL A 282 -4.69 -11.53 -11.26
CA VAL A 282 -3.59 -10.69 -11.72
C VAL A 282 -2.93 -9.99 -10.54
N THR A 283 -1.63 -10.14 -10.38
CA THR A 283 -0.82 -9.43 -9.37
C THR A 283 0.10 -8.43 -10.06
N SER A 284 0.01 -7.14 -9.70
CA SER A 284 0.97 -6.13 -10.15
C SER A 284 2.20 -6.12 -9.24
N LEU A 285 3.41 -6.15 -9.80
CA LEU A 285 4.66 -6.04 -9.05
C LEU A 285 5.54 -4.90 -9.57
N ASP A 286 6.28 -4.27 -8.67
CA ASP A 286 7.40 -3.42 -9.03
C ASP A 286 8.63 -4.30 -9.34
N SER A 287 9.58 -3.77 -10.08
CA SER A 287 10.77 -4.49 -10.58
C SER A 287 11.61 -5.17 -9.47
N ASP A 288 11.63 -4.62 -8.25
CA ASP A 288 12.38 -5.11 -7.09
C ASP A 288 11.58 -5.95 -6.10
N ASN A 289 10.31 -6.20 -6.41
CA ASN A 289 9.44 -6.88 -5.46
C ASN A 289 9.70 -8.38 -5.44
N ARG A 290 9.95 -8.93 -4.25
CA ARG A 290 10.16 -10.35 -4.02
C ARG A 290 9.02 -10.87 -3.16
N MET A 291 8.15 -11.67 -3.75
CA MET A 291 7.01 -12.24 -3.03
C MET A 291 7.44 -13.39 -2.11
N SER A 292 6.72 -13.56 -0.99
CA SER A 292 6.83 -14.76 -0.18
C SER A 292 6.41 -15.99 -0.99
N GLU A 293 7.06 -17.13 -0.76
CA GLU A 293 6.73 -18.40 -1.41
C GLU A 293 5.26 -18.81 -1.24
N LYS A 294 4.63 -18.38 -0.15
CA LYS A 294 3.23 -18.69 0.22
C LYS A 294 2.20 -17.70 -0.31
N TYR A 295 2.64 -16.62 -0.97
CA TYR A 295 1.74 -15.52 -1.34
C TYR A 295 0.63 -15.96 -2.29
N LEU A 296 0.98 -16.68 -3.36
CA LEU A 296 0.03 -17.08 -4.40
C LEU A 296 -0.98 -18.11 -3.88
N ASP A 297 -0.54 -19.08 -3.08
CA ASP A 297 -1.46 -20.02 -2.43
C ASP A 297 -2.44 -19.30 -1.51
N TYR A 298 -1.97 -18.33 -0.70
CA TYR A 298 -2.88 -17.61 0.18
C TYR A 298 -3.89 -16.76 -0.60
N VAL A 299 -3.47 -16.09 -1.66
CA VAL A 299 -4.39 -15.35 -2.54
C VAL A 299 -5.39 -16.29 -3.23
N ALA A 300 -4.95 -17.44 -3.72
CA ALA A 300 -5.82 -18.45 -4.32
C ALA A 300 -6.85 -18.96 -3.30
N TYR A 301 -6.42 -19.24 -2.07
CA TYR A 301 -7.31 -19.66 -0.99
C TYR A 301 -8.42 -18.63 -0.71
N GLU A 302 -8.04 -17.36 -0.52
CA GLU A 302 -9.00 -16.28 -0.29
C GLU A 302 -9.92 -16.05 -1.51
N PHE A 303 -9.38 -16.20 -2.71
CA PHE A 303 -10.16 -16.07 -3.94
C PHE A 303 -11.22 -17.17 -4.05
N ILE A 304 -10.86 -18.43 -3.82
CA ILE A 304 -11.77 -19.56 -3.95
C ILE A 304 -12.85 -19.54 -2.86
N THR A 305 -12.48 -19.22 -1.63
CA THR A 305 -13.38 -19.27 -0.47
C THR A 305 -14.36 -18.08 -0.35
N ARG A 306 -14.21 -17.04 -1.20
CA ARG A 306 -15.09 -15.85 -1.14
C ARG A 306 -16.12 -15.84 -2.26
N PRO A 307 -17.43 -15.77 -1.94
CA PRO A 307 -18.47 -15.74 -2.98
C PRO A 307 -18.38 -14.53 -3.92
N ASN A 308 -18.03 -13.33 -3.38
CA ASN A 308 -17.92 -12.08 -4.13
C ASN A 308 -16.53 -11.84 -4.73
N ARG A 309 -15.75 -12.90 -4.98
CA ARG A 309 -14.35 -12.87 -5.41
C ARG A 309 -14.04 -11.92 -6.56
N GLN A 310 -14.97 -11.75 -7.51
CA GLN A 310 -14.80 -10.85 -8.67
C GLN A 310 -14.91 -9.36 -8.31
N ARG A 311 -15.33 -9.03 -7.10
CA ARG A 311 -15.46 -7.64 -6.58
C ARG A 311 -14.46 -7.37 -5.46
N LEU A 312 -13.38 -8.13 -5.41
CA LEU A 312 -12.34 -8.01 -4.38
C LEU A 312 -10.98 -7.72 -4.99
N SER A 313 -10.13 -7.09 -4.21
CA SER A 313 -8.67 -7.12 -4.39
C SER A 313 -8.01 -7.68 -3.14
N TYR A 314 -6.77 -8.12 -3.30
CA TYR A 314 -5.97 -8.80 -2.27
C TYR A 314 -4.71 -8.00 -2.06
N GLN A 315 -4.57 -7.38 -0.87
CA GLN A 315 -3.45 -6.50 -0.54
C GLN A 315 -2.48 -7.19 0.41
N PRO A 316 -1.25 -7.51 -0.04
CA PRO A 316 -0.21 -8.06 0.83
C PRO A 316 0.38 -7.01 1.77
N VAL A 317 1.17 -7.49 2.73
CA VAL A 317 2.03 -6.64 3.55
C VAL A 317 3.32 -6.34 2.79
N SER A 318 3.52 -5.09 2.39
CA SER A 318 4.78 -4.66 1.78
C SER A 318 5.83 -4.37 2.87
N LEU A 319 6.97 -5.05 2.82
CA LEU A 319 8.08 -4.90 3.75
C LEU A 319 9.34 -4.43 3.01
N PHE A 320 9.87 -3.27 3.36
CA PHE A 320 11.05 -2.67 2.74
C PHE A 320 12.34 -3.23 3.37
N MET A 321 12.62 -4.52 3.12
CA MET A 321 13.64 -5.28 3.85
C MET A 321 14.69 -5.95 2.96
N ASN A 322 14.58 -5.94 1.61
CA ASN A 322 15.50 -6.66 0.73
C ASN A 322 16.97 -6.26 0.94
N ASN A 323 17.23 -4.94 1.03
CA ASN A 323 18.56 -4.35 1.16
C ASN A 323 18.73 -3.55 2.47
N ILE A 324 17.98 -3.91 3.51
CA ILE A 324 17.92 -3.14 4.77
C ILE A 324 19.27 -3.04 5.48
N TRP A 325 20.14 -4.04 5.31
CA TRP A 325 21.48 -4.06 5.92
C TRP A 325 22.47 -3.13 5.23
N GLU A 326 22.30 -2.86 3.94
CA GLU A 326 23.11 -1.96 3.12
C GLU A 326 22.62 -0.51 3.20
N ALA A 327 21.35 -0.30 3.53
CA ALA A 327 20.73 1.01 3.62
C ALA A 327 21.36 1.88 4.71
N THR A 328 21.39 3.20 4.51
CA THR A 328 21.85 4.15 5.53
C THR A 328 20.87 4.26 6.69
N ALA A 329 21.31 4.76 7.85
CA ALA A 329 20.46 4.85 9.04
C ALA A 329 19.13 5.60 8.80
N PRO A 330 19.08 6.78 8.14
CA PRO A 330 17.81 7.44 7.84
C PRO A 330 16.91 6.58 6.94
N MET A 331 17.49 5.94 5.92
CA MET A 331 16.73 5.10 5.00
C MET A 331 16.17 3.86 5.68
N ARG A 332 16.91 3.25 6.62
CA ARG A 332 16.40 2.15 7.43
C ARG A 332 15.19 2.56 8.27
N VAL A 333 15.25 3.73 8.93
CA VAL A 333 14.13 4.23 9.73
C VAL A 333 12.91 4.47 8.86
N ILE A 334 13.07 5.09 7.67
CA ILE A 334 11.97 5.32 6.72
C ILE A 334 11.40 3.98 6.20
N ALA A 335 12.25 3.06 5.77
CA ALA A 335 11.87 1.75 5.26
C ALA A 335 11.07 0.94 6.28
N ILE A 336 11.55 0.89 7.54
CA ILE A 336 10.85 0.19 8.62
C ILE A 336 9.54 0.90 8.97
N SER A 337 9.49 2.23 8.98
CA SER A 337 8.26 2.99 9.24
C SER A 337 7.21 2.74 8.15
N ASN A 338 7.60 2.68 6.88
CA ASN A 338 6.72 2.33 5.77
C ASN A 338 6.23 0.87 5.88
N SER A 339 7.10 -0.05 6.31
CA SER A 339 6.71 -1.45 6.58
C SER A 339 5.66 -1.52 7.68
N PHE A 340 5.79 -0.75 8.76
CA PHE A 340 4.78 -0.68 9.82
C PHE A 340 3.46 -0.08 9.33
N PHE A 341 3.50 0.94 8.48
CA PHE A 341 2.30 1.50 7.87
C PHE A 341 1.51 0.41 7.10
N ASN A 342 2.20 -0.43 6.34
CA ASN A 342 1.56 -1.54 5.62
C ASN A 342 0.99 -2.60 6.57
N ILE A 343 1.74 -3.01 7.59
CA ILE A 343 1.26 -3.94 8.62
C ILE A 343 0.00 -3.40 9.31
N ILE A 344 0.02 -2.15 9.78
CA ILE A 344 -1.10 -1.50 10.47
C ILE A 344 -2.32 -1.39 9.55
N SER A 345 -2.09 -1.11 8.26
CA SER A 345 -3.17 -1.00 7.27
C SER A 345 -3.91 -2.31 7.10
N THR A 346 -3.21 -3.45 7.06
CA THR A 346 -3.85 -4.77 6.97
C THR A 346 -4.63 -5.17 8.23
N MET A 347 -4.32 -4.56 9.38
CA MET A 347 -5.10 -4.74 10.62
C MET A 347 -6.40 -3.93 10.66
N ARG A 348 -6.72 -3.19 9.58
CA ARG A 348 -7.91 -2.38 9.44
C ARG A 348 -8.62 -2.65 8.10
N PRO A 349 -9.15 -3.87 7.88
CA PRO A 349 -9.72 -4.25 6.58
C PRO A 349 -10.79 -3.27 6.10
N HIS A 350 -11.64 -2.73 6.99
CA HIS A 350 -12.68 -1.74 6.66
C HIS A 350 -12.17 -0.38 6.15
N THR A 351 -10.85 -0.12 6.25
CA THR A 351 -10.19 1.09 5.73
C THR A 351 -9.06 0.78 4.76
N LEU A 352 -8.77 -0.50 4.57
CA LEU A 352 -7.70 -0.95 3.68
C LEU A 352 -7.98 -0.50 2.25
N ARG A 353 -6.94 -0.06 1.58
CA ARG A 353 -6.94 0.34 0.17
C ARG A 353 -5.83 -0.42 -0.56
N ASN A 354 -5.85 -0.36 -1.87
CA ASN A 354 -4.76 -0.86 -2.67
C ASN A 354 -3.51 0.01 -2.50
N PHE A 355 -2.39 -0.66 -2.47
CA PHE A 355 -1.03 -0.11 -2.57
C PHE A 355 -0.28 -0.93 -3.61
N ALA A 356 1.02 -0.69 -3.78
CA ALA A 356 1.85 -1.52 -4.64
C ALA A 356 1.69 -3.01 -4.34
N SER A 357 1.80 -3.84 -5.37
CA SER A 357 1.82 -5.31 -5.26
C SER A 357 0.49 -5.96 -4.88
N HIS A 358 -0.64 -5.36 -5.23
CA HIS A 358 -1.95 -5.97 -5.00
C HIS A 358 -2.36 -6.93 -6.12
N SER A 359 -3.28 -7.84 -5.78
CA SER A 359 -3.89 -8.75 -6.75
C SER A 359 -5.36 -8.41 -6.99
N GLN A 360 -5.84 -8.59 -8.23
CA GLN A 360 -7.24 -8.43 -8.64
C GLN A 360 -7.63 -9.50 -9.67
N PRO A 361 -8.91 -9.92 -9.77
CA PRO A 361 -9.36 -10.81 -10.83
C PRO A 361 -9.22 -10.15 -12.22
N LEU A 362 -8.79 -10.93 -13.21
CA LEU A 362 -8.62 -10.42 -14.58
C LEU A 362 -9.95 -9.92 -15.17
N ALA A 363 -11.06 -10.64 -14.95
CA ALA A 363 -12.37 -10.23 -15.43
C ALA A 363 -12.76 -8.84 -14.91
N ALA A 364 -12.54 -8.56 -13.63
CA ALA A 364 -12.79 -7.25 -13.04
C ALA A 364 -11.89 -6.16 -13.63
N LEU A 365 -10.61 -6.46 -13.85
CA LEU A 365 -9.67 -5.52 -14.49
C LEU A 365 -10.07 -5.19 -15.94
N VAL A 366 -10.50 -6.19 -16.71
CA VAL A 366 -10.97 -6.00 -18.08
C VAL A 366 -12.23 -5.13 -18.12
N GLU A 367 -13.19 -5.36 -17.20
CA GLU A 367 -14.44 -4.58 -17.10
C GLU A 367 -14.17 -3.08 -16.87
N MET A 368 -13.13 -2.74 -16.10
CA MET A 368 -12.80 -1.36 -15.74
C MET A 368 -11.66 -0.73 -16.58
N ASP A 369 -11.24 -1.35 -17.68
CA ASP A 369 -10.09 -0.98 -18.51
C ASP A 369 -8.79 -0.85 -17.71
N PHE A 370 -8.50 -1.86 -16.88
CA PHE A 370 -7.26 -2.04 -16.12
C PHE A 370 -6.98 -0.89 -15.13
N TRP A 371 -5.74 -0.37 -15.06
CA TRP A 371 -5.32 0.72 -14.17
C TRP A 371 -5.50 2.10 -14.82
N SER A 372 -5.35 3.14 -14.02
CA SER A 372 -5.36 4.51 -14.54
C SER A 372 -4.09 4.80 -15.34
N LYS A 373 -4.28 5.45 -16.50
CA LYS A 373 -3.21 5.93 -17.39
C LYS A 373 -2.82 7.38 -17.11
N ARG A 374 -3.51 8.06 -16.17
CA ARG A 374 -3.46 9.52 -16.01
C ARG A 374 -2.98 9.95 -14.62
N THR A 375 -2.48 9.03 -13.81
CA THR A 375 -1.94 9.33 -12.50
C THR A 375 -0.61 8.63 -12.26
N ILE A 376 0.24 9.26 -11.45
CA ILE A 376 1.52 8.69 -11.00
C ILE A 376 1.39 7.86 -9.71
N VAL A 377 0.17 7.75 -9.17
CA VAL A 377 -0.19 6.98 -7.96
C VAL A 377 -1.27 5.95 -8.28
N GLU A 378 -1.08 5.26 -9.41
CA GLU A 378 -2.04 4.34 -9.99
C GLU A 378 -2.49 3.24 -9.03
N ASP A 379 -1.59 2.75 -8.18
CA ASP A 379 -1.87 1.67 -7.21
C ASP A 379 -2.92 2.10 -6.18
N GLY A 380 -2.71 3.25 -5.52
CA GLY A 380 -3.65 3.79 -4.54
C GLY A 380 -4.96 4.26 -5.19
N HIS A 381 -4.85 4.83 -6.38
CA HIS A 381 -6.00 5.29 -7.17
C HIS A 381 -6.89 4.13 -7.63
N GLN A 382 -6.33 2.94 -7.86
CA GLN A 382 -7.06 1.74 -8.29
C GLN A 382 -8.19 1.36 -7.34
N TYR A 383 -8.01 1.52 -6.02
CA TYR A 383 -9.08 1.30 -5.05
C TYR A 383 -10.30 2.18 -5.35
N TRP A 384 -10.09 3.46 -5.60
CA TRP A 384 -11.18 4.39 -5.85
C TRP A 384 -11.86 4.14 -7.19
N ARG A 385 -11.08 3.79 -8.22
CA ARG A 385 -11.60 3.41 -9.53
C ARG A 385 -12.51 2.19 -9.42
N SER A 386 -12.04 1.14 -8.74
CA SER A 386 -12.81 -0.08 -8.51
C SER A 386 -14.08 0.19 -7.68
N LEU A 387 -13.96 0.93 -6.57
CA LEU A 387 -15.10 1.27 -5.72
C LEU A 387 -16.21 2.01 -6.49
N PHE A 388 -15.84 2.96 -7.34
CA PHE A 388 -16.82 3.71 -8.12
C PHE A 388 -17.33 2.95 -9.34
N HIS A 389 -16.48 2.17 -9.99
CA HIS A 389 -16.89 1.33 -11.13
C HIS A 389 -17.92 0.29 -10.70
N PHE A 390 -17.70 -0.38 -9.58
CA PHE A 390 -18.59 -1.39 -9.01
C PHE A 390 -19.66 -0.81 -8.07
N HIS A 391 -19.91 0.49 -8.14
CA HIS A 391 -20.98 1.18 -7.40
C HIS A 391 -20.98 0.93 -5.88
N GLY A 392 -19.80 0.75 -5.29
CA GLY A 392 -19.62 0.50 -3.87
C GLY A 392 -19.57 -0.98 -3.48
N ASP A 393 -19.86 -1.90 -4.39
CA ASP A 393 -19.70 -3.33 -4.20
C ASP A 393 -18.25 -3.74 -4.49
N TYR A 394 -17.35 -3.31 -3.61
CA TYR A 394 -15.92 -3.58 -3.73
C TYR A 394 -15.21 -3.45 -2.40
N ASP A 395 -14.38 -4.43 -2.07
CA ASP A 395 -13.57 -4.45 -0.86
C ASP A 395 -12.14 -4.93 -1.13
N VAL A 396 -11.27 -4.72 -0.12
CA VAL A 396 -9.87 -5.14 -0.14
C VAL A 396 -9.63 -6.15 0.98
N VAL A 397 -9.21 -7.33 0.60
CA VAL A 397 -8.87 -8.43 1.52
C VAL A 397 -7.40 -8.29 1.93
N PRO A 398 -7.08 -8.22 3.23
CA PRO A 398 -5.70 -8.23 3.68
C PRO A 398 -5.07 -9.61 3.51
N ILE A 399 -3.90 -9.67 2.90
CA ILE A 399 -3.06 -10.87 2.80
C ILE A 399 -1.88 -10.69 3.75
N HIS A 400 -1.89 -11.41 4.87
CA HIS A 400 -0.91 -11.25 5.96
C HIS A 400 0.41 -12.00 5.71
N VAL A 401 0.80 -12.17 4.46
CA VAL A 401 2.15 -12.60 4.06
C VAL A 401 2.83 -11.47 3.29
N ALA A 402 4.15 -11.47 3.34
CA ALA A 402 4.92 -10.35 2.85
C ALA A 402 5.22 -10.39 1.35
N ILE A 403 5.28 -9.21 0.74
CA ILE A 403 6.07 -8.93 -0.45
C ILE A 403 7.19 -7.98 -0.04
N TYR A 404 8.43 -8.39 -0.26
CA TYR A 404 9.61 -7.65 0.14
C TYR A 404 10.04 -6.67 -0.95
N GLN A 405 10.43 -5.46 -0.55
CA GLN A 405 10.82 -4.35 -1.42
C GLN A 405 12.17 -3.78 -0.97
N ASP A 406 12.80 -3.00 -1.85
CA ASP A 406 14.05 -2.34 -1.54
C ASP A 406 13.80 -1.03 -0.76
N ALA A 407 14.64 -0.77 0.25
CA ALA A 407 14.85 0.58 0.76
C ALA A 407 15.58 1.42 -0.30
N VAL A 408 15.29 2.72 -0.36
CA VAL A 408 15.94 3.61 -1.33
C VAL A 408 17.45 3.68 -1.08
N MET A 409 18.20 3.43 -2.13
CA MET A 409 19.66 3.51 -2.12
C MET A 409 20.18 3.99 -3.46
N GLU A 410 21.08 4.97 -3.41
CA GLU A 410 21.80 5.54 -4.55
C GLU A 410 23.32 5.45 -4.29
N GLU A 411 24.13 5.81 -5.29
CA GLU A 411 25.59 5.75 -5.23
C GLU A 411 26.20 6.56 -4.07
N THR A 412 25.59 7.70 -3.74
CA THR A 412 26.07 8.59 -2.67
C THR A 412 24.95 8.86 -1.65
N PHE A 413 25.37 9.23 -0.43
CA PHE A 413 24.43 9.57 0.64
C PHE A 413 23.47 10.71 0.26
N LEU A 414 23.98 11.80 -0.32
CA LEU A 414 23.15 12.95 -0.72
C LEU A 414 22.21 12.62 -1.87
N LYS A 415 22.66 11.81 -2.85
CA LYS A 415 21.77 11.31 -3.91
C LYS A 415 20.66 10.44 -3.32
N THR A 416 20.98 9.58 -2.35
CA THR A 416 19.99 8.74 -1.63
C THR A 416 18.95 9.59 -0.91
N LEU A 417 19.36 10.62 -0.16
CA LEU A 417 18.44 11.55 0.51
C LEU A 417 17.49 12.24 -0.49
N LYS A 418 18.04 12.70 -1.61
CA LYS A 418 17.24 13.34 -2.68
C LYS A 418 16.28 12.36 -3.33
N ALA A 419 16.72 11.14 -3.64
CA ALA A 419 15.88 10.10 -4.24
C ALA A 419 14.71 9.71 -3.30
N GLN A 420 14.98 9.61 -2.00
CA GLN A 420 13.94 9.34 -1.00
C GLN A 420 12.91 10.46 -0.94
N PHE A 421 13.32 11.73 -0.99
CA PHE A 421 12.39 12.85 -1.04
C PHE A 421 11.52 12.82 -2.30
N ILE A 422 12.13 12.51 -3.46
CA ILE A 422 11.42 12.37 -4.74
C ILE A 422 10.39 11.24 -4.69
N GLN A 423 10.72 10.10 -4.08
CA GLN A 423 9.80 8.98 -3.93
C GLN A 423 8.61 9.35 -3.03
N LEU A 424 8.87 9.92 -1.85
CA LEU A 424 7.81 10.22 -0.88
C LEU A 424 6.89 11.34 -1.38
N ARG A 425 7.41 12.42 -1.98
CA ARG A 425 6.54 13.45 -2.57
C ARG A 425 5.62 12.89 -3.64
N ARG A 426 6.06 11.85 -4.39
CA ARG A 426 5.22 11.16 -5.36
C ARG A 426 4.10 10.37 -4.67
N TRP A 427 4.40 9.64 -3.60
CA TRP A 427 3.39 8.93 -2.83
C TRP A 427 2.36 9.89 -2.19
N ASP A 428 2.83 11.00 -1.66
CA ASP A 428 1.97 12.03 -1.05
C ASP A 428 1.08 12.75 -2.08
N TYR A 429 1.42 12.66 -3.37
CA TYR A 429 0.56 13.14 -4.46
C TYR A 429 -0.76 12.35 -4.56
N GLY A 430 -0.90 11.24 -3.84
CA GLY A 430 -2.18 10.57 -3.60
C GLY A 430 -3.27 11.48 -3.02
N ALA A 431 -2.93 12.67 -2.50
CA ALA A 431 -3.88 13.72 -2.16
C ALA A 431 -4.78 14.14 -3.34
N SER A 432 -4.38 13.89 -4.59
CA SER A 432 -5.19 14.09 -5.80
C SER A 432 -6.49 13.28 -5.79
N ASP A 433 -6.52 12.15 -5.09
CA ASP A 433 -7.72 11.32 -4.95
C ASP A 433 -8.82 12.00 -4.15
N VAL A 434 -8.49 13.00 -3.32
CA VAL A 434 -9.50 13.81 -2.59
C VAL A 434 -10.46 14.48 -3.58
N ALA A 435 -9.93 14.99 -4.69
CA ALA A 435 -10.77 15.60 -5.73
C ALA A 435 -11.59 14.56 -6.48
N PHE A 436 -10.99 13.42 -6.84
CA PHE A 436 -11.68 12.34 -7.54
C PHE A 436 -12.86 11.78 -6.73
N VAL A 437 -12.68 11.58 -5.42
CA VAL A 437 -13.71 11.10 -4.50
C VAL A 437 -14.72 12.20 -4.18
N GLY A 438 -14.26 13.43 -3.91
CA GLY A 438 -15.11 14.54 -3.49
C GLY A 438 -16.14 14.95 -4.55
N VAL A 439 -15.75 15.03 -5.83
CA VAL A 439 -16.70 15.37 -6.90
C VAL A 439 -17.80 14.31 -7.05
N ARG A 440 -17.43 13.02 -6.88
CA ARG A 440 -18.38 11.89 -6.97
C ARG A 440 -19.30 11.82 -5.75
N LEU A 441 -18.76 12.00 -4.54
CA LEU A 441 -19.53 12.02 -3.30
C LEU A 441 -20.64 13.07 -3.34
N PHE A 442 -20.32 14.29 -3.80
CA PHE A 442 -21.25 15.41 -3.88
C PHE A 442 -21.93 15.56 -5.25
N SER A 443 -21.89 14.51 -6.09
CA SER A 443 -22.59 14.48 -7.37
C SER A 443 -24.08 14.14 -7.18
N ARG A 444 -24.93 14.73 -8.05
CA ARG A 444 -26.35 14.34 -8.14
C ARG A 444 -26.53 12.92 -8.65
N GLU A 445 -25.61 12.41 -9.45
CA GLU A 445 -25.64 11.07 -10.03
C GLU A 445 -25.49 9.99 -8.98
N ARG A 446 -24.72 10.22 -7.88
CA ARG A 446 -24.64 9.30 -6.75
C ARG A 446 -26.01 8.90 -6.22
N LYS A 447 -26.96 9.85 -6.17
CA LYS A 447 -28.34 9.58 -5.71
C LYS A 447 -29.10 8.59 -6.59
N LYS A 448 -28.73 8.48 -7.87
CA LYS A 448 -29.34 7.54 -8.82
C LYS A 448 -28.79 6.13 -8.65
N ILE A 449 -27.61 5.99 -8.01
CA ILE A 449 -26.94 4.70 -7.74
C ILE A 449 -27.30 4.30 -6.32
N GLY A 450 -28.36 3.51 -6.16
CA GLY A 450 -28.96 3.17 -4.87
C GLY A 450 -28.02 2.51 -3.85
N GLN A 451 -26.95 1.84 -4.31
CA GLN A 451 -25.97 1.15 -3.47
C GLN A 451 -24.95 2.11 -2.81
N MET A 452 -24.69 3.30 -3.38
CA MET A 452 -23.69 4.24 -2.85
C MET A 452 -24.31 5.24 -1.85
N LYS A 453 -24.53 4.77 -0.62
CA LYS A 453 -25.05 5.60 0.47
C LYS A 453 -24.08 6.73 0.82
N PHE A 454 -24.63 7.91 1.18
CA PHE A 454 -23.83 9.11 1.45
C PHE A 454 -22.88 8.92 2.65
N MET A 455 -23.39 8.49 3.80
CA MET A 455 -22.59 8.45 5.03
C MET A 455 -21.38 7.48 4.97
N PRO A 456 -21.50 6.25 4.47
CA PRO A 456 -20.34 5.38 4.30
C PRO A 456 -19.29 5.96 3.36
N LEU A 457 -19.70 6.55 2.23
CA LEU A 457 -18.79 7.17 1.29
C LEU A 457 -18.17 8.45 1.87
N PHE A 458 -18.95 9.26 2.61
CA PHE A 458 -18.44 10.43 3.32
C PHE A 458 -17.39 10.04 4.38
N ALA A 459 -17.62 8.96 5.13
CA ALA A 459 -16.64 8.46 6.10
C ALA A 459 -15.32 8.04 5.41
N LYS A 460 -15.40 7.39 4.23
CA LYS A 460 -14.20 7.06 3.42
C LYS A 460 -13.51 8.34 2.91
N PHE A 461 -14.27 9.31 2.40
CA PHE A 461 -13.75 10.61 1.95
C PHE A 461 -13.08 11.39 3.10
N TRP A 462 -13.73 11.47 4.26
CA TRP A 462 -13.20 12.17 5.42
C TRP A 462 -11.88 11.56 5.88
N ARG A 463 -11.78 10.23 5.94
CA ARG A 463 -10.53 9.54 6.28
C ARG A 463 -9.41 9.79 5.28
N LEU A 464 -9.76 9.85 3.99
CA LEU A 464 -8.78 10.18 2.94
C LEU A 464 -8.26 11.61 3.14
N LEU A 465 -9.15 12.57 3.33
CA LEU A 465 -8.82 13.98 3.56
C LEU A 465 -8.03 14.17 4.85
N ASP A 466 -8.51 13.64 5.99
CA ASP A 466 -7.83 13.68 7.30
C ASP A 466 -6.43 13.08 7.20
N GLY A 467 -6.29 11.94 6.53
CA GLY A 467 -4.99 11.29 6.33
C GLY A 467 -3.96 12.21 5.68
N HIS A 468 -4.33 12.90 4.60
CA HIS A 468 -3.42 13.80 3.89
C HIS A 468 -3.16 15.12 4.66
N VAL A 469 -4.18 15.68 5.27
CA VAL A 469 -4.03 16.91 6.10
C VAL A 469 -3.12 16.64 7.30
N MET A 470 -3.36 15.56 8.03
CA MET A 470 -2.57 15.19 9.20
C MET A 470 -1.13 14.83 8.83
N LEU A 471 -0.90 14.15 7.71
CA LEU A 471 0.45 13.82 7.24
C LEU A 471 1.29 15.08 7.00
N ALA A 472 0.68 16.14 6.47
CA ALA A 472 1.35 17.42 6.25
C ALA A 472 1.55 18.22 7.56
N ALA A 473 0.50 18.42 8.35
CA ALA A 473 0.50 19.41 9.41
C ALA A 473 1.01 18.91 10.77
N MET A 474 0.88 17.60 11.08
CA MET A 474 1.06 17.12 12.44
C MET A 474 2.50 17.18 12.95
N SER A 475 3.48 16.73 12.14
CA SER A 475 4.87 16.68 12.62
C SER A 475 5.43 18.06 12.99
N PRO A 476 5.24 19.14 12.19
CA PRO A 476 5.63 20.49 12.60
C PRO A 476 4.87 21.00 13.83
N ILE A 477 3.56 20.76 13.93
CA ILE A 477 2.76 21.19 15.08
C ILE A 477 3.22 20.48 16.36
N VAL A 478 3.47 19.18 16.32
CA VAL A 478 3.94 18.42 17.49
C VAL A 478 5.36 18.85 17.88
N ALA A 479 6.24 19.08 16.91
CA ALA A 479 7.62 19.46 17.20
C ALA A 479 7.77 20.89 17.75
N PHE A 480 7.04 21.83 17.17
CA PHE A 480 7.26 23.28 17.43
C PHE A 480 6.06 23.98 18.04
N GLY A 481 4.87 23.39 17.98
CA GLY A 481 3.62 24.04 18.36
C GLY A 481 3.59 24.54 19.81
N GLY A 482 4.24 23.83 20.75
CA GLY A 482 4.33 24.25 22.15
C GLY A 482 5.02 25.59 22.36
N TRP A 483 5.94 25.94 21.46
CA TRP A 483 6.67 27.20 21.52
C TRP A 483 5.92 28.39 20.91
N VAL A 484 4.97 28.15 20.00
CA VAL A 484 4.29 29.20 19.24
C VAL A 484 3.53 30.17 20.17
N PRO A 485 2.61 29.73 21.05
CA PRO A 485 1.92 30.63 21.97
C PRO A 485 2.88 31.36 22.90
N ARG A 486 3.93 30.70 23.38
CA ARG A 486 4.93 31.31 24.27
C ARG A 486 5.76 32.38 23.59
N LEU A 487 6.25 32.11 22.37
CA LEU A 487 7.08 33.08 21.62
C LEU A 487 6.26 34.32 21.16
N MET A 488 4.99 34.08 20.77
CA MET A 488 4.11 35.16 20.34
C MET A 488 3.63 36.05 21.51
N ASN A 489 3.77 35.58 22.76
CA ASN A 489 3.33 36.25 23.96
C ASN A 489 4.40 36.19 25.06
N TYR A 490 5.62 36.59 24.73
CA TYR A 490 6.78 36.47 25.62
C TYR A 490 6.56 37.16 26.98
N ASP A 491 5.86 38.31 27.00
CA ASP A 491 5.56 39.09 28.21
C ASP A 491 4.26 38.66 28.91
N SER A 492 3.58 37.62 28.41
CA SER A 492 2.33 37.17 29.00
C SER A 492 2.55 36.49 30.35
N LYS A 493 1.81 36.93 31.36
CA LYS A 493 1.76 36.32 32.71
C LYS A 493 0.84 35.12 32.77
N ASN A 494 0.36 34.60 31.63
CA ASN A 494 -0.56 33.47 31.60
C ASN A 494 0.21 32.14 31.85
N LEU A 495 -0.09 31.53 32.96
CA LEU A 495 0.58 30.29 33.43
C LEU A 495 0.45 29.13 32.42
N LEU A 496 -0.71 28.96 31.75
CA LEU A 496 -0.94 27.93 30.77
C LEU A 496 -0.02 28.10 29.55
N THR A 497 0.05 29.34 29.02
CA THR A 497 0.90 29.66 27.86
C THR A 497 2.39 29.51 28.21
N TYR A 498 2.78 29.89 29.42
CA TYR A 498 4.16 29.80 29.90
C TYR A 498 4.64 28.35 30.03
N ASN A 499 3.82 27.48 30.63
CA ASN A 499 4.16 26.08 30.89
C ASN A 499 3.84 25.13 29.70
N LEU A 500 3.31 25.67 28.60
CA LEU A 500 2.87 24.86 27.47
C LEU A 500 3.97 23.97 26.84
N PRO A 501 5.22 24.46 26.65
CA PRO A 501 6.30 23.62 26.14
C PRO A 501 6.61 22.41 27.04
N GLU A 502 6.57 22.62 28.36
CA GLU A 502 6.79 21.53 29.34
C GLU A 502 5.64 20.51 29.29
N THR A 503 4.39 20.99 29.28
CA THR A 503 3.20 20.13 29.15
C THR A 503 3.24 19.29 27.87
N VAL A 504 3.62 19.91 26.75
CA VAL A 504 3.80 19.21 25.47
C VAL A 504 4.92 18.16 25.58
N GLY A 505 6.04 18.50 26.23
CA GLY A 505 7.15 17.58 26.48
C GLY A 505 6.74 16.33 27.27
N VAL A 506 5.92 16.49 28.31
CA VAL A 506 5.36 15.37 29.08
C VAL A 506 4.51 14.46 28.20
N VAL A 507 3.63 15.02 27.36
CA VAL A 507 2.81 14.22 26.42
C VAL A 507 3.68 13.48 25.41
N GLN A 508 4.71 14.14 24.87
CA GLN A 508 5.67 13.52 23.95
C GLN A 508 6.46 12.39 24.62
N PHE A 509 6.82 12.53 25.91
CA PHE A 509 7.45 11.47 26.68
C PHE A 509 6.56 10.21 26.74
N PHE A 510 5.29 10.35 27.05
CA PHE A 510 4.35 9.20 27.02
C PHE A 510 4.20 8.60 25.61
N ALA A 511 4.16 9.41 24.56
CA ALA A 511 4.15 8.93 23.19
C ALA A 511 5.42 8.11 22.85
N SER A 512 6.57 8.44 23.43
CA SER A 512 7.84 7.74 23.21
C SER A 512 7.84 6.30 23.74
N ILE A 513 6.99 5.97 24.71
CA ILE A 513 6.81 4.59 25.20
C ILE A 513 6.28 3.70 24.05
N GLY A 514 5.34 4.20 23.25
CA GLY A 514 4.87 3.52 22.06
C GLY A 514 5.99 3.31 21.01
N LEU A 515 6.89 4.27 20.88
CA LEU A 515 8.06 4.16 20.01
C LEU A 515 8.99 3.02 20.45
N MET A 516 9.18 2.79 21.77
CA MET A 516 10.00 1.68 22.27
C MET A 516 9.45 0.31 21.83
N ALA A 517 8.12 0.11 21.91
CA ALA A 517 7.48 -1.10 21.40
C ALA A 517 7.74 -1.28 19.89
N THR A 518 7.64 -0.19 19.13
CA THR A 518 7.92 -0.15 17.69
C THR A 518 9.38 -0.52 17.39
N ILE A 519 10.34 -0.02 18.18
CA ILE A 519 11.77 -0.36 18.06
C ILE A 519 12.00 -1.86 18.30
N ILE A 520 11.39 -2.43 19.32
CA ILE A 520 11.50 -3.86 19.63
C ILE A 520 10.97 -4.71 18.46
N VAL A 521 9.81 -4.37 17.92
CA VAL A 521 9.24 -5.07 16.77
C VAL A 521 10.15 -4.91 15.54
N SER A 522 10.71 -3.72 15.32
CA SER A 522 11.61 -3.46 14.19
C SER A 522 12.84 -4.38 14.20
N LEU A 523 13.43 -4.61 15.39
CA LEU A 523 14.57 -5.52 15.55
C LEU A 523 14.18 -6.98 15.30
N LYS A 524 12.96 -7.38 15.66
CA LYS A 524 12.42 -8.73 15.42
C LYS A 524 12.06 -8.99 13.95
N MET A 525 11.78 -7.94 13.19
CA MET A 525 11.41 -8.02 11.77
C MET A 525 12.63 -8.10 10.84
N LEU A 526 13.82 -7.77 11.32
CA LEU A 526 15.02 -7.79 10.47
C LEU A 526 15.25 -9.19 9.90
N PRO A 527 15.50 -9.30 8.59
CA PRO A 527 15.90 -10.56 7.98
C PRO A 527 17.28 -11.01 8.50
N PRO A 528 17.63 -12.29 8.34
CA PRO A 528 18.99 -12.77 8.61
C PRO A 528 20.02 -11.89 7.90
N ARG A 529 21.08 -11.55 8.61
CA ARG A 529 22.10 -10.67 8.04
C ARG A 529 22.95 -11.45 7.04
N PRO A 530 23.12 -10.95 5.79
CA PRO A 530 24.04 -11.53 4.84
C PRO A 530 25.48 -11.51 5.38
N PRO A 531 26.30 -12.55 5.15
CA PRO A 531 27.68 -12.62 5.65
C PRO A 531 28.54 -11.43 5.18
N GLU A 532 28.30 -10.93 3.97
CA GLU A 532 29.05 -9.84 3.33
C GLU A 532 28.64 -8.45 3.83
N SER A 533 27.53 -8.32 4.57
CA SER A 533 27.04 -7.04 5.04
C SER A 533 27.85 -6.51 6.23
N LYS A 534 28.07 -5.18 6.27
CA LYS A 534 28.77 -4.54 7.41
C LYS A 534 28.08 -4.86 8.74
N ARG A 535 28.89 -5.15 9.76
CA ARG A 535 28.37 -5.34 11.12
C ARG A 535 27.84 -4.02 11.66
N ILE A 536 26.52 -3.97 11.87
CA ILE A 536 25.87 -2.84 12.55
C ILE A 536 25.52 -3.30 13.96
N SER A 537 25.96 -2.55 14.98
CA SER A 537 25.68 -2.91 16.37
C SER A 537 24.17 -2.77 16.66
N ARG A 538 23.66 -3.56 17.59
CA ARG A 538 22.26 -3.42 18.05
C ARG A 538 22.00 -2.02 18.64
N ILE A 539 23.01 -1.45 19.31
CA ILE A 539 22.94 -0.09 19.85
C ILE A 539 22.72 0.93 18.72
N THR A 540 23.50 0.84 17.64
CA THR A 540 23.32 1.71 16.46
C THR A 540 21.91 1.57 15.86
N MET A 541 21.39 0.33 15.80
CA MET A 541 20.03 0.06 15.30
C MET A 541 18.93 0.65 16.19
N ILE A 542 19.18 0.84 17.47
CA ILE A 542 18.29 1.54 18.40
C ILE A 542 18.47 3.05 18.28
N LEU A 543 19.70 3.55 18.34
CA LEU A 543 20.00 4.98 18.33
C LEU A 543 19.58 5.68 17.03
N GLN A 544 19.53 4.99 15.90
CA GLN A 544 19.04 5.57 14.65
C GLN A 544 17.60 6.12 14.75
N TRP A 545 16.77 5.62 15.68
CA TRP A 545 15.41 6.09 15.90
C TRP A 545 15.33 7.49 16.52
N LEU A 546 16.43 8.01 17.08
CA LEU A 546 16.53 9.42 17.48
C LEU A 546 16.38 10.38 16.29
N MET A 547 16.59 9.91 15.06
CA MET A 547 16.37 10.70 13.85
C MET A 547 14.89 10.79 13.46
N MET A 548 13.99 10.04 14.12
CA MET A 548 12.57 9.96 13.75
C MET A 548 11.87 11.33 13.68
N PRO A 549 12.06 12.28 14.62
CA PRO A 549 11.44 13.62 14.52
C PRO A 549 11.88 14.37 13.27
N VAL A 550 13.17 14.34 12.94
CA VAL A 550 13.73 14.98 11.73
C VAL A 550 13.16 14.34 10.47
N ILE A 551 13.10 13.01 10.44
CA ILE A 551 12.55 12.24 9.32
C ILE A 551 11.07 12.57 9.14
N ALA A 552 10.28 12.64 10.21
CA ALA A 552 8.86 12.97 10.15
C ALA A 552 8.60 14.37 9.59
N ILE A 553 9.45 15.34 9.92
CA ILE A 553 9.32 16.71 9.40
C ILE A 553 9.78 16.77 7.93
N VAL A 554 11.01 16.31 7.63
CA VAL A 554 11.63 16.49 6.32
C VAL A 554 11.02 15.56 5.26
N TYR A 555 10.77 14.30 5.59
CA TYR A 555 10.36 13.28 4.61
C TYR A 555 8.85 12.99 4.60
N GLN A 556 8.13 13.23 5.68
CA GLN A 556 6.68 13.08 5.67
C GLN A 556 6.01 14.43 5.44
N SER A 557 6.21 15.38 6.36
CA SER A 557 5.49 16.64 6.33
C SER A 557 5.85 17.52 5.12
N PHE A 558 7.14 17.76 4.84
CA PHE A 558 7.54 18.61 3.71
C PHE A 558 7.21 17.98 2.35
N CYS A 559 7.30 16.65 2.21
CA CYS A 559 6.85 15.97 0.99
C CYS A 559 5.36 16.15 0.78
N ALA A 560 4.55 16.01 1.83
CA ALA A 560 3.11 16.19 1.79
C ALA A 560 2.72 17.64 1.47
N PHE A 561 3.32 18.64 2.13
CA PHE A 561 3.12 20.05 1.80
C PHE A 561 3.51 20.37 0.36
N TYR A 562 4.65 19.86 -0.10
CA TYR A 562 5.10 20.06 -1.48
C TYR A 562 4.05 19.57 -2.48
N SER A 563 3.57 18.35 -2.32
CA SER A 563 2.60 17.73 -3.24
C SER A 563 1.24 18.41 -3.20
N GLN A 564 0.76 18.77 -1.99
CA GLN A 564 -0.50 19.46 -1.80
C GLN A 564 -0.44 20.90 -2.31
N THR A 565 0.68 21.61 -2.13
CA THR A 565 0.88 22.96 -2.69
C THR A 565 0.85 22.94 -4.21
N ARG A 566 1.47 21.92 -4.84
CA ARG A 566 1.40 21.76 -6.30
C ARG A 566 -0.03 21.57 -6.78
N LEU A 567 -0.83 20.75 -6.09
CA LEU A 567 -2.26 20.55 -6.38
C LEU A 567 -3.03 21.86 -6.21
N MET A 568 -2.80 22.62 -5.13
CA MET A 568 -3.43 23.94 -4.89
C MET A 568 -3.14 24.92 -6.03
N LEU A 569 -1.91 24.94 -6.53
CA LEU A 569 -1.47 25.83 -7.59
C LEU A 569 -1.80 25.32 -9.01
N GLY A 570 -2.35 24.09 -9.15
CA GLY A 570 -2.60 23.45 -10.45
C GLY A 570 -1.31 23.07 -11.18
N LEU A 571 -0.21 22.86 -10.45
CA LEU A 571 1.08 22.42 -10.98
C LEU A 571 1.16 20.88 -10.93
N TYR A 572 0.47 20.20 -11.82
CA TYR A 572 0.30 18.75 -11.79
C TYR A 572 1.61 17.99 -11.98
N MET A 573 1.72 16.85 -11.29
CA MET A 573 2.83 15.90 -11.47
C MET A 573 2.40 14.88 -12.54
N GLU A 574 2.77 15.15 -13.80
CA GLU A 574 2.40 14.35 -14.98
C GLU A 574 3.55 13.44 -15.44
N LYS A 575 4.67 13.43 -14.74
CA LYS A 575 5.83 12.59 -15.04
C LYS A 575 6.17 11.76 -13.82
N PHE A 576 6.28 10.47 -14.04
CA PHE A 576 6.75 9.53 -13.03
C PHE A 576 8.27 9.67 -12.87
N ASP A 577 8.71 10.17 -11.73
CA ASP A 577 10.12 10.19 -11.37
C ASP A 577 10.53 8.79 -10.88
N VAL A 578 11.28 8.07 -11.71
CA VAL A 578 11.76 6.72 -11.38
C VAL A 578 12.86 6.81 -10.32
N THR A 579 12.73 6.06 -9.25
CA THR A 579 13.81 5.88 -8.26
C THR A 579 14.78 4.83 -8.80
N LYS A 580 16.03 5.18 -9.05
CA LYS A 580 17.05 4.22 -9.47
C LYS A 580 17.24 3.17 -8.38
N LYS A 581 17.40 1.93 -8.78
CA LYS A 581 17.70 0.79 -7.90
C LYS A 581 19.12 0.37 -8.13
N VAL A 582 19.97 0.60 -7.13
CA VAL A 582 21.39 0.29 -7.22
C VAL A 582 21.68 -0.96 -6.40
N VAL A 583 22.01 -2.03 -7.07
CA VAL A 583 22.59 -3.22 -6.43
C VAL A 583 24.08 -2.96 -6.26
N LYS A 584 24.57 -2.84 -5.01
CA LYS A 584 26.02 -2.80 -4.77
C LYS A 584 26.60 -4.14 -5.17
N LYS A 585 27.36 -4.17 -6.26
CA LYS A 585 28.24 -5.30 -6.57
C LYS A 585 29.19 -5.44 -5.38
N GLY A 586 29.10 -6.57 -4.67
CA GLY A 586 30.07 -6.89 -3.63
C GLY A 586 31.48 -6.70 -4.25
N ASN A 587 32.36 -5.97 -3.56
CA ASN A 587 33.77 -5.93 -3.93
C ASN A 587 34.24 -7.39 -4.00
N LYS A 588 34.48 -7.88 -5.21
CA LYS A 588 35.33 -9.04 -5.40
C LYS A 588 36.74 -8.58 -4.98
N SER A 589 37.09 -8.82 -3.69
CA SER A 589 38.47 -8.84 -3.25
C SER A 589 39.10 -10.16 -3.64
#